data_102dbafd5aed3ebac3a83cfb60744b7d
#
_entry.id   102dbafd5aed3ebac3a83cfb60744b7d
#
_cell.length_a   1.000
_cell.length_b   1.000
_cell.length_c   1.000
_cell.angle_alpha   90.00
_cell.angle_beta   90.00
_cell.angle_gamma   90.00
#
_symmetry.space_group_name_H-M   'P 1'
#
loop_
_entity.id
_entity.type
_entity.pdbx_description
1 polymer ?
#
loop_
_entity_poly.entity_id
_entity_poly.type
_entity_poly.pdbx_seq_one_letter_code
_entity_poly.pdbx_strand_id
1 'polypeptide(L)'
;MSAVKRQWIAGAAGFVLAVQAAAPAHAETAIGPRLDPRAVIERSEAAVGRSVGSYILTDSAGAPLPLAGYRGKPLVISLVYSSCSSVCPATTQHLINVVTEARRRFGAAAFAVLTIGFDARNDTPAHMAQFAAVQGIKFDNWGLASADAGTISALLRDLGFSYAAVAGGFDHITQTTIMDRDGKIYRHVYGDDFPVQMLMEPLKDVIYGTTTSFTLRGLVDRIRFICTTYDPGAGRYRIDYGLMFGSVIAGLSLLLMGGLILREWRKTARV
;
A
#
# COMPACT_ATOMS: atom_id res chain seq x y z
N MET A 1 -105.25 30.29 1.27
CA MET A 1 -104.66 30.78 2.52
C MET A 1 -103.29 30.25 2.54
N SER A 2 -102.32 31.04 2.21
CA SER A 2 -101.22 31.62 2.99
C SER A 2 -100.06 30.72 3.21
N ALA A 3 -99.06 30.97 2.68
CA ALA A 3 -97.93 31.80 2.94
C ALA A 3 -96.69 30.97 3.16
N VAL A 4 -95.72 31.21 2.31
CA VAL A 4 -94.39 31.61 2.65
C VAL A 4 -93.58 30.69 3.53
N LYS A 5 -92.62 30.01 2.96
CA LYS A 5 -91.31 29.92 3.54
C LYS A 5 -90.18 29.88 2.44
N ARG A 6 -89.70 31.07 2.25
CA ARG A 6 -88.47 31.30 1.50
C ARG A 6 -87.32 31.34 2.48
N GLN A 7 -86.23 30.75 2.02
CA GLN A 7 -84.85 31.13 2.28
C GLN A 7 -84.28 30.85 3.67
N TRP A 8 -83.26 29.98 3.68
CA TRP A 8 -81.93 30.31 4.17
C TRP A 8 -80.95 29.33 3.56
N ILE A 9 -80.35 29.72 2.46
CA ILE A 9 -79.09 29.12 1.99
C ILE A 9 -78.03 30.06 2.48
N ALA A 10 -77.45 29.78 3.62
CA ALA A 10 -76.26 30.46 4.10
C ALA A 10 -75.05 29.66 3.65
N GLY A 11 -74.24 30.31 2.88
CA GLY A 11 -73.01 29.76 2.34
C GLY A 11 -72.00 29.39 3.42
N ALA A 12 -71.59 28.16 3.39
CA ALA A 12 -70.38 27.71 4.05
C ALA A 12 -69.24 27.86 3.05
N ALA A 13 -68.57 29.02 3.09
CA ALA A 13 -67.30 29.22 2.42
C ALA A 13 -66.25 28.37 3.16
N GLY A 14 -65.94 27.20 2.63
CA GLY A 14 -64.89 26.35 3.12
C GLY A 14 -63.52 27.04 2.88
N PHE A 15 -62.92 27.49 3.96
CA PHE A 15 -61.55 27.98 3.99
C PHE A 15 -60.64 26.76 3.95
N VAL A 16 -60.21 26.35 2.75
CA VAL A 16 -59.18 25.31 2.58
C VAL A 16 -57.85 25.93 2.96
N LEU A 17 -57.39 25.70 4.19
CA LEU A 17 -56.00 25.93 4.61
C LEU A 17 -55.12 24.93 3.87
N ALA A 18 -54.46 25.43 2.80
CA ALA A 18 -53.37 24.74 2.17
C ALA A 18 -52.17 24.73 3.13
N VAL A 19 -52.04 23.65 3.91
CA VAL A 19 -50.82 23.37 4.65
C VAL A 19 -49.77 22.98 3.61
N GLN A 20 -48.96 23.97 3.16
CA GLN A 20 -47.76 23.69 2.44
C GLN A 20 -46.80 22.98 3.37
N ALA A 21 -46.69 21.64 3.27
CA ALA A 21 -45.63 20.89 3.83
C ALA A 21 -44.31 21.37 3.21
N ALA A 22 -43.56 22.20 3.93
CA ALA A 22 -42.21 22.53 3.61
C ALA A 22 -41.44 21.20 3.74
N ALA A 23 -41.16 20.55 2.63
CA ALA A 23 -40.21 19.44 2.58
C ALA A 23 -38.88 19.94 3.17
N PRO A 24 -38.28 19.23 4.13
CA PRO A 24 -36.95 19.61 4.58
C PRO A 24 -36.03 19.60 3.35
N ALA A 25 -35.50 20.75 3.01
CA ALA A 25 -34.38 20.83 2.09
C ALA A 25 -33.25 20.02 2.74
N HIS A 26 -33.05 18.79 2.27
CA HIS A 26 -31.85 18.06 2.57
C HIS A 26 -30.74 18.91 1.96
N ALA A 27 -30.02 19.60 2.84
CA ALA A 27 -28.76 20.21 2.47
C ALA A 27 -27.88 19.05 1.99
N GLU A 28 -27.84 18.86 0.68
CA GLU A 28 -26.87 18.02 -0.01
C GLU A 28 -25.53 18.67 0.31
N THR A 29 -24.89 18.16 1.35
CA THR A 29 -23.55 18.56 1.75
C THR A 29 -22.73 18.39 0.48
N ALA A 30 -22.28 19.50 -0.11
CA ALA A 30 -21.45 19.51 -1.30
C ALA A 30 -20.20 18.67 -0.99
N ILE A 31 -20.29 17.38 -1.30
CA ILE A 31 -19.17 16.48 -1.31
C ILE A 31 -18.30 17.01 -2.44
N GLY A 32 -17.12 17.52 -2.11
CA GLY A 32 -16.15 17.97 -3.12
C GLY A 32 -15.97 16.90 -4.18
N PRO A 33 -15.46 17.22 -5.37
CA PRO A 33 -15.34 16.27 -6.46
C PRO A 33 -14.51 15.06 -5.98
N ARG A 34 -15.16 13.88 -5.96
CA ARG A 34 -14.47 12.62 -5.69
C ARG A 34 -13.46 12.36 -6.79
N LEU A 35 -12.33 11.79 -6.40
CA LEU A 35 -11.33 11.38 -7.36
C LEU A 35 -11.87 10.24 -8.24
N ASP A 36 -11.57 10.28 -9.55
CA ASP A 36 -11.77 9.13 -10.42
C ASP A 36 -10.71 8.07 -10.09
N PRO A 37 -11.08 6.89 -9.57
CA PRO A 37 -10.12 5.88 -9.17
C PRO A 37 -9.23 5.39 -10.32
N ARG A 38 -9.76 5.35 -11.55
CA ARG A 38 -8.99 4.94 -12.73
C ARG A 38 -7.91 5.95 -13.07
N ALA A 39 -8.25 7.22 -13.12
CA ALA A 39 -7.30 8.30 -13.40
C ALA A 39 -6.22 8.40 -12.30
N VAL A 40 -6.58 8.13 -11.04
CA VAL A 40 -5.63 8.12 -9.92
C VAL A 40 -4.64 6.97 -10.04
N ILE A 41 -5.11 5.75 -10.33
CA ILE A 41 -4.25 4.58 -10.54
C ILE A 41 -3.34 4.80 -11.76
N GLU A 42 -3.87 5.28 -12.88
CA GLU A 42 -3.08 5.54 -14.08
C GLU A 42 -1.94 6.53 -13.80
N ARG A 43 -2.22 7.60 -13.06
CA ARG A 43 -1.20 8.59 -12.66
C ARG A 43 -0.14 7.96 -11.74
N SER A 44 -0.56 7.13 -10.82
CA SER A 44 0.33 6.43 -9.89
C SER A 44 1.22 5.44 -10.65
N GLU A 45 0.65 4.61 -11.51
CA GLU A 45 1.42 3.66 -12.33
C GLU A 45 2.39 4.37 -13.30
N ALA A 46 2.03 5.54 -13.82
CA ALA A 46 2.93 6.36 -14.64
C ALA A 46 4.15 6.89 -13.88
N ALA A 47 4.17 6.80 -12.54
CA ALA A 47 5.31 7.15 -11.71
C ALA A 47 6.31 6.00 -11.56
N VAL A 48 5.92 4.76 -11.83
CA VAL A 48 6.80 3.58 -11.74
C VAL A 48 8.01 3.75 -12.69
N GLY A 49 9.18 3.45 -12.19
CA GLY A 49 10.46 3.62 -12.89
C GLY A 49 11.06 5.02 -12.79
N ARG A 50 10.33 6.02 -12.30
CA ARG A 50 10.87 7.37 -12.08
C ARG A 50 11.68 7.44 -10.78
N SER A 51 12.71 8.30 -10.79
CA SER A 51 13.46 8.63 -9.57
C SER A 51 12.71 9.68 -8.76
N VAL A 52 12.63 9.46 -7.45
CA VAL A 52 12.10 10.44 -6.50
C VAL A 52 13.18 11.46 -6.18
N GLY A 53 12.81 12.74 -6.12
CA GLY A 53 13.71 13.86 -5.82
C GLY A 53 14.38 13.76 -4.46
N SER A 54 15.36 14.62 -4.25
CA SER A 54 16.03 14.75 -2.95
C SER A 54 15.25 15.73 -2.06
N TYR A 55 14.45 15.19 -1.15
CA TYR A 55 13.65 15.96 -0.20
C TYR A 55 14.27 15.90 1.18
N ILE A 56 14.17 16.98 1.94
CA ILE A 56 14.49 17.00 3.37
C ILE A 56 13.16 17.03 4.11
N LEU A 57 12.86 15.93 4.78
CA LEU A 57 11.71 15.79 5.64
C LEU A 57 12.09 16.14 7.08
N THR A 58 11.14 16.11 7.98
CA THR A 58 11.36 16.23 9.43
C THR A 58 10.89 14.94 10.09
N ASP A 59 11.76 14.29 10.84
CA ASP A 59 11.41 13.07 11.57
C ASP A 59 10.48 13.35 12.76
N SER A 60 10.00 12.30 13.40
CA SER A 60 9.11 12.39 14.56
C SER A 60 9.78 12.98 15.82
N ALA A 61 11.10 13.12 15.83
CA ALA A 61 11.85 13.83 16.89
C ALA A 61 12.09 15.30 16.56
N GLY A 62 11.69 15.76 15.36
CA GLY A 62 11.90 17.12 14.89
C GLY A 62 13.24 17.36 14.20
N ALA A 63 14.03 16.30 13.94
CA ALA A 63 15.31 16.41 13.25
C ALA A 63 15.14 16.36 11.73
N PRO A 64 16.02 17.01 10.95
CA PRO A 64 16.04 16.90 9.51
C PRO A 64 16.29 15.46 9.06
N LEU A 65 15.43 14.93 8.17
CA LEU A 65 15.49 13.59 7.61
C LEU A 65 15.62 13.66 6.08
N PRO A 66 16.85 13.66 5.54
CA PRO A 66 17.03 13.64 4.09
C PRO A 66 16.57 12.29 3.51
N LEU A 67 15.65 12.33 2.57
CA LEU A 67 15.17 11.12 1.86
C LEU A 67 16.33 10.40 1.14
N ALA A 68 17.33 11.15 0.69
CA ALA A 68 18.55 10.60 0.09
C ALA A 68 19.34 9.69 1.04
N GLY A 69 19.17 9.81 2.37
CA GLY A 69 19.78 8.93 3.38
C GLY A 69 19.31 7.46 3.31
N TYR A 70 18.21 7.21 2.62
CA TYR A 70 17.72 5.85 2.38
C TYR A 70 18.33 5.19 1.13
N ARG A 71 19.11 5.92 0.29
CA ARG A 71 19.76 5.33 -0.88
C ARG A 71 20.74 4.23 -0.48
N GLY A 72 20.96 3.27 -1.36
CA GLY A 72 21.74 2.08 -1.07
C GLY A 72 20.93 0.94 -0.42
N LYS A 73 19.71 1.22 -0.01
CA LYS A 73 18.78 0.27 0.62
C LYS A 73 17.38 0.42 0.04
N PRO A 74 16.66 -0.68 -0.25
CA PRO A 74 15.25 -0.60 -0.62
C PRO A 74 14.42 0.11 0.44
N LEU A 75 13.46 0.92 0.02
CA LEU A 75 12.61 1.70 0.89
C LEU A 75 11.12 1.44 0.58
N VAL A 76 10.35 1.13 1.63
CA VAL A 76 8.89 1.06 1.56
C VAL A 76 8.34 2.36 2.12
N ILE A 77 7.58 3.10 1.30
CA ILE A 77 6.91 4.35 1.72
C ILE A 77 5.43 4.08 1.92
N SER A 78 4.91 4.46 3.08
CA SER A 78 3.48 4.52 3.40
C SER A 78 3.06 5.96 3.62
N LEU A 79 1.96 6.37 3.01
CA LEU A 79 1.40 7.71 3.13
C LEU A 79 0.18 7.68 4.06
N VAL A 80 0.17 8.53 5.06
CA VAL A 80 -0.91 8.62 6.06
C VAL A 80 -1.29 10.07 6.32
N TYR A 81 -2.44 10.31 6.93
CA TYR A 81 -2.70 11.55 7.66
C TYR A 81 -3.12 11.19 9.09
N SER A 82 -2.46 11.81 10.06
CA SER A 82 -2.51 11.39 11.47
C SER A 82 -3.91 11.51 12.09
N SER A 83 -4.77 12.37 11.54
CA SER A 83 -6.15 12.57 11.97
C SER A 83 -7.15 11.54 11.39
N CYS A 84 -6.70 10.59 10.56
CA CYS A 84 -7.52 9.51 10.04
C CYS A 84 -7.89 8.52 11.16
N SER A 85 -9.19 8.24 11.33
CA SER A 85 -9.67 7.37 12.40
C SER A 85 -9.92 5.91 11.96
N SER A 86 -9.81 5.58 10.67
CA SER A 86 -10.22 4.25 10.16
C SER A 86 -9.17 3.62 9.24
N VAL A 87 -9.05 4.08 8.01
CA VAL A 87 -8.25 3.41 6.97
C VAL A 87 -6.75 3.46 7.27
N CYS A 88 -6.19 4.62 7.66
CA CYS A 88 -4.76 4.73 7.94
C CYS A 88 -4.29 3.82 9.11
N PRO A 89 -5.03 3.74 10.25
CA PRO A 89 -4.73 2.75 11.28
C PRO A 89 -4.78 1.31 10.76
N ALA A 90 -5.82 0.92 10.03
CA ALA A 90 -5.98 -0.43 9.49
C ALA A 90 -4.84 -0.81 8.54
N THR A 91 -4.54 0.06 7.57
CA THR A 91 -3.42 -0.11 6.65
C THR A 91 -2.08 -0.22 7.37
N THR A 92 -1.86 0.61 8.41
CA THR A 92 -0.62 0.59 9.17
C THR A 92 -0.48 -0.72 9.95
N GLN A 93 -1.55 -1.21 10.58
CA GLN A 93 -1.54 -2.51 11.28
C GLN A 93 -1.29 -3.67 10.31
N HIS A 94 -1.93 -3.64 9.14
CA HIS A 94 -1.65 -4.62 8.09
C HIS A 94 -0.18 -4.55 7.65
N LEU A 95 0.34 -3.35 7.39
CA LEU A 95 1.74 -3.15 6.98
C LEU A 95 2.73 -3.62 8.08
N ILE A 96 2.43 -3.43 9.37
CA ILE A 96 3.23 -3.97 10.49
C ILE A 96 3.34 -5.49 10.38
N ASN A 97 2.25 -6.19 10.11
CA ASN A 97 2.24 -7.65 9.96
C ASN A 97 3.08 -8.09 8.76
N VAL A 98 2.91 -7.42 7.61
CA VAL A 98 3.67 -7.72 6.38
C VAL A 98 5.16 -7.43 6.56
N VAL A 99 5.52 -6.29 7.17
CA VAL A 99 6.91 -5.92 7.46
C VAL A 99 7.55 -6.90 8.47
N THR A 100 6.80 -7.36 9.48
CA THR A 100 7.27 -8.38 10.41
C THR A 100 7.66 -9.66 9.67
N GLU A 101 6.82 -10.12 8.74
CA GLU A 101 7.10 -11.28 7.91
C GLU A 101 8.29 -11.04 6.97
N ALA A 102 8.35 -9.85 6.33
CA ALA A 102 9.46 -9.47 5.46
C ALA A 102 10.80 -9.45 6.22
N ARG A 103 10.82 -8.92 7.44
CA ARG A 103 12.02 -8.90 8.30
C ARG A 103 12.47 -10.29 8.70
N ARG A 104 11.52 -11.20 9.00
CA ARG A 104 11.86 -12.62 9.28
C ARG A 104 12.48 -13.29 8.06
N ARG A 105 11.98 -12.96 6.87
CA ARG A 105 12.38 -13.61 5.62
C ARG A 105 13.66 -13.07 5.02
N PHE A 106 13.81 -11.74 5.01
CA PHE A 106 14.91 -11.04 4.32
C PHE A 106 16.00 -10.53 5.29
N GLY A 107 15.68 -10.45 6.57
CA GLY A 107 16.51 -9.83 7.59
C GLY A 107 16.07 -8.41 7.94
N ALA A 108 16.27 -8.04 9.20
CA ALA A 108 15.80 -6.75 9.73
C ALA A 108 16.44 -5.54 9.06
N ALA A 109 17.68 -5.67 8.57
CA ALA A 109 18.42 -4.58 7.94
C ALA A 109 18.32 -4.55 6.41
N ALA A 110 17.59 -5.48 5.78
CA ALA A 110 17.55 -5.65 4.33
C ALA A 110 16.84 -4.51 3.60
N PHE A 111 15.92 -3.83 4.25
CA PHE A 111 15.15 -2.71 3.73
C PHE A 111 14.78 -1.73 4.85
N ALA A 112 14.28 -0.56 4.48
CA ALA A 112 13.73 0.41 5.43
C ALA A 112 12.25 0.66 5.13
N VAL A 113 11.54 1.19 6.12
CA VAL A 113 10.16 1.66 5.98
C VAL A 113 10.10 3.12 6.40
N LEU A 114 9.34 3.93 5.69
CA LEU A 114 9.12 5.34 6.02
C LEU A 114 7.63 5.66 5.88
N THR A 115 7.01 6.00 7.00
CA THR A 115 5.64 6.52 7.01
C THR A 115 5.68 8.03 6.99
N ILE A 116 5.01 8.64 6.00
CA ILE A 116 5.03 10.09 5.79
C ILE A 116 3.62 10.63 5.98
N GLY A 117 3.47 11.59 6.86
CA GLY A 117 2.25 12.38 7.01
C GLY A 117 2.09 13.32 5.82
N PHE A 118 0.97 13.22 5.07
CA PHE A 118 0.77 14.06 3.91
C PHE A 118 -0.14 15.28 4.16
N ASP A 119 -0.84 15.34 5.29
CA ASP A 119 -1.55 16.53 5.73
C ASP A 119 -0.58 17.52 6.40
N ALA A 120 0.14 18.29 5.58
CA ALA A 120 1.18 19.20 6.07
C ALA A 120 0.71 20.22 7.13
N ARG A 121 -0.61 20.41 7.31
CA ARG A 121 -1.16 21.30 8.34
C ARG A 121 -1.22 20.62 9.71
N ASN A 122 -1.56 19.33 9.71
CA ASN A 122 -1.86 18.59 10.94
C ASN A 122 -0.78 17.54 11.26
N ASP A 123 -0.09 17.00 10.26
CA ASP A 123 0.94 15.97 10.45
C ASP A 123 2.27 16.58 10.91
N THR A 124 2.26 17.13 12.12
CA THR A 124 3.47 17.66 12.76
C THR A 124 4.36 16.50 13.25
N PRO A 125 5.66 16.75 13.53
CA PRO A 125 6.54 15.73 14.12
C PRO A 125 5.93 15.10 15.39
N ALA A 126 5.31 15.90 16.25
CA ALA A 126 4.67 15.42 17.47
C ALA A 126 3.46 14.50 17.16
N HIS A 127 2.62 14.86 16.19
CA HIS A 127 1.50 14.00 15.77
C HIS A 127 1.98 12.72 15.11
N MET A 128 3.07 12.76 14.33
CA MET A 128 3.68 11.56 13.78
C MET A 128 4.29 10.66 14.85
N ALA A 129 4.91 11.23 15.89
CA ALA A 129 5.36 10.47 17.06
C ALA A 129 4.20 9.79 17.81
N GLN A 130 3.11 10.54 18.03
CA GLN A 130 1.89 10.00 18.65
C GLN A 130 1.28 8.89 17.78
N PHE A 131 1.19 9.06 16.46
CA PHE A 131 0.72 8.04 15.53
C PHE A 131 1.56 6.77 15.66
N ALA A 132 2.90 6.87 15.68
CA ALA A 132 3.78 5.73 15.85
C ALA A 132 3.50 4.98 17.16
N ALA A 133 3.35 5.73 18.27
CA ALA A 133 3.08 5.15 19.59
C ALA A 133 1.72 4.41 19.62
N VAL A 134 0.67 5.04 19.09
CA VAL A 134 -0.68 4.46 19.03
C VAL A 134 -0.71 3.22 18.13
N GLN A 135 -0.02 3.25 16.99
CA GLN A 135 0.06 2.10 16.08
C GLN A 135 1.03 1.01 16.56
N GLY A 136 1.82 1.26 17.59
CA GLY A 136 2.78 0.29 18.11
C GLY A 136 3.96 0.03 17.17
N ILE A 137 4.37 1.01 16.36
CA ILE A 137 5.54 0.90 15.49
C ILE A 137 6.80 0.90 16.35
N LYS A 138 7.51 -0.23 16.42
CA LYS A 138 8.69 -0.43 17.29
C LYS A 138 9.89 -0.99 16.52
N PHE A 139 10.01 -0.69 15.24
CA PHE A 139 11.10 -1.19 14.40
C PHE A 139 12.18 -0.11 14.21
N ASP A 140 13.45 -0.43 14.45
CA ASP A 140 14.57 0.51 14.34
C ASP A 140 14.75 1.09 12.93
N ASN A 141 14.32 0.37 11.89
CA ASN A 141 14.41 0.78 10.49
C ASN A 141 13.06 1.26 9.92
N TRP A 142 12.14 1.69 10.77
CA TRP A 142 10.87 2.28 10.39
C TRP A 142 10.80 3.72 10.90
N GLY A 143 11.06 4.66 9.99
CA GLY A 143 10.96 6.09 10.27
C GLY A 143 9.54 6.61 10.11
N LEU A 144 9.24 7.68 10.83
CA LEU A 144 8.04 8.49 10.58
C LEU A 144 8.49 9.91 10.31
N ALA A 145 7.86 10.56 9.33
CA ALA A 145 8.25 11.88 8.90
C ALA A 145 7.04 12.74 8.53
N SER A 146 7.27 14.04 8.59
CA SER A 146 6.42 15.11 8.07
C SER A 146 7.25 16.09 7.27
N ALA A 147 6.62 17.04 6.57
CA ALA A 147 7.31 18.14 5.94
C ALA A 147 6.35 19.32 5.70
N ASP A 148 6.88 20.43 5.25
CA ASP A 148 6.08 21.57 4.81
C ASP A 148 5.24 21.24 3.58
N ALA A 149 4.20 22.06 3.33
CA ALA A 149 3.24 21.82 2.26
C ALA A 149 3.86 21.80 0.85
N GLY A 150 4.89 22.57 0.62
CA GLY A 150 5.61 22.61 -0.66
C GLY A 150 6.38 21.31 -0.92
N THR A 151 7.11 20.85 0.07
CA THR A 151 7.86 19.60 0.06
C THR A 151 6.92 18.40 -0.08
N ILE A 152 5.85 18.32 0.71
CA ILE A 152 4.83 17.25 0.58
C ILE A 152 4.23 17.24 -0.81
N SER A 153 3.77 18.40 -1.32
CA SER A 153 3.16 18.47 -2.66
C SER A 153 4.11 18.01 -3.77
N ALA A 154 5.40 18.35 -3.68
CA ALA A 154 6.41 17.91 -4.64
C ALA A 154 6.68 16.40 -4.54
N LEU A 155 6.84 15.86 -3.34
CA LEU A 155 7.04 14.45 -3.09
C LEU A 155 5.85 13.62 -3.58
N LEU A 156 4.62 14.03 -3.30
CA LEU A 156 3.41 13.30 -3.74
C LEU A 156 3.29 13.28 -5.26
N ARG A 157 3.68 14.36 -5.97
CA ARG A 157 3.72 14.36 -7.44
C ARG A 157 4.74 13.37 -7.97
N ASP A 158 5.93 13.27 -7.36
CA ASP A 158 6.94 12.30 -7.76
C ASP A 158 6.44 10.86 -7.55
N LEU A 159 5.76 10.60 -6.42
CA LEU A 159 5.17 9.30 -6.10
C LEU A 159 3.91 8.98 -6.92
N GLY A 160 3.39 9.92 -7.72
CA GLY A 160 2.15 9.77 -8.47
C GLY A 160 0.91 9.68 -7.57
N PHE A 161 1.02 10.09 -6.31
CA PHE A 161 -0.08 10.05 -5.35
C PHE A 161 -1.04 11.23 -5.53
N SER A 162 -2.34 10.94 -5.54
CA SER A 162 -3.40 11.94 -5.64
C SER A 162 -4.34 11.87 -4.46
N TYR A 163 -4.73 13.03 -3.98
CA TYR A 163 -5.73 13.17 -2.91
C TYR A 163 -6.60 14.40 -3.14
N ALA A 164 -7.80 14.40 -2.59
CA ALA A 164 -8.70 15.54 -2.58
C ALA A 164 -9.23 15.78 -1.16
N ALA A 165 -9.24 17.02 -0.71
CA ALA A 165 -9.84 17.36 0.58
C ALA A 165 -11.36 17.20 0.49
N VAL A 166 -11.95 16.50 1.46
CA VAL A 166 -13.39 16.28 1.59
C VAL A 166 -13.83 16.60 3.03
N ALA A 167 -15.13 16.62 3.27
CA ALA A 167 -15.64 16.81 4.62
C ALA A 167 -15.13 15.67 5.54
N GLY A 168 -14.38 16.05 6.56
CA GLY A 168 -13.84 15.09 7.55
C GLY A 168 -12.52 14.40 7.18
N GLY A 169 -11.84 14.80 6.11
CA GLY A 169 -10.53 14.24 5.77
C GLY A 169 -10.14 14.36 4.31
N PHE A 170 -9.67 13.26 3.74
CA PHE A 170 -9.20 13.22 2.36
C PHE A 170 -9.75 12.00 1.64
N ASP A 171 -10.17 12.21 0.39
CA ASP A 171 -10.42 11.15 -0.57
C ASP A 171 -9.10 10.81 -1.29
N HIS A 172 -8.67 9.56 -1.23
CA HIS A 172 -7.43 9.08 -1.86
C HIS A 172 -7.47 7.56 -2.01
N ILE A 173 -6.67 7.01 -2.92
CA ILE A 173 -6.41 5.57 -2.96
C ILE A 173 -5.30 5.24 -1.97
N THR A 174 -5.49 4.21 -1.16
CA THR A 174 -4.44 3.68 -0.29
C THR A 174 -3.32 3.11 -1.14
N GLN A 175 -2.12 3.68 -1.02
CA GLN A 175 -0.95 3.36 -1.83
C GLN A 175 0.27 3.16 -0.92
N THR A 176 0.90 1.99 -1.05
CA THR A 176 2.23 1.72 -0.49
C THR A 176 3.23 1.64 -1.63
N THR A 177 4.30 2.41 -1.56
CA THR A 177 5.31 2.52 -2.63
C THR A 177 6.58 1.79 -2.25
N ILE A 178 7.10 0.96 -3.14
CA ILE A 178 8.38 0.28 -2.99
C ILE A 178 9.38 0.97 -3.92
N MET A 179 10.47 1.43 -3.33
CA MET A 179 11.60 2.04 -4.05
C MET A 179 12.81 1.12 -4.00
N ASP A 180 13.57 1.13 -5.07
CA ASP A 180 14.85 0.44 -5.15
C ASP A 180 15.98 1.20 -4.42
N ARG A 181 17.19 0.64 -4.46
CA ARG A 181 18.38 1.20 -3.80
C ARG A 181 18.84 2.54 -4.39
N ASP A 182 18.46 2.80 -5.64
CA ASP A 182 18.80 4.03 -6.37
C ASP A 182 17.77 5.14 -6.14
N GLY A 183 16.68 4.83 -5.43
CA GLY A 183 15.59 5.77 -5.15
C GLY A 183 14.62 5.89 -6.33
N LYS A 184 14.50 4.86 -7.17
CA LYS A 184 13.47 4.76 -8.19
C LYS A 184 12.27 4.01 -7.66
N ILE A 185 11.09 4.42 -8.07
CA ILE A 185 9.85 3.73 -7.78
C ILE A 185 9.86 2.38 -8.52
N TYR A 186 9.91 1.30 -7.77
CA TYR A 186 9.88 -0.04 -8.34
C TYR A 186 8.45 -0.53 -8.58
N ARG A 187 7.57 -0.33 -7.60
CA ARG A 187 6.17 -0.74 -7.66
C ARG A 187 5.30 -0.01 -6.62
N HIS A 188 4.03 0.13 -6.95
CA HIS A 188 2.99 0.48 -5.98
C HIS A 188 2.16 -0.75 -5.61
N VAL A 189 1.68 -0.78 -4.36
CA VAL A 189 0.72 -1.76 -3.84
C VAL A 189 -0.48 -0.97 -3.36
N TYR A 190 -1.67 -1.37 -3.79
CA TYR A 190 -2.91 -0.66 -3.50
C TYR A 190 -3.80 -1.43 -2.54
N GLY A 191 -4.58 -0.68 -1.77
CA GLY A 191 -5.53 -1.22 -0.79
C GLY A 191 -4.99 -1.18 0.64
N ASP A 192 -5.88 -1.39 1.59
CA ASP A 192 -5.63 -1.38 3.03
C ASP A 192 -5.37 -2.79 3.59
N ASP A 193 -5.85 -3.83 2.88
CA ASP A 193 -5.69 -5.26 3.22
C ASP A 193 -5.25 -6.05 1.97
N PHE A 194 -4.09 -5.71 1.44
CA PHE A 194 -3.55 -6.37 0.26
C PHE A 194 -2.90 -7.72 0.61
N PRO A 195 -2.93 -8.72 -0.29
CA PRO A 195 -2.20 -9.98 -0.10
C PRO A 195 -0.72 -9.74 0.20
N VAL A 196 -0.19 -10.41 1.22
CA VAL A 196 1.21 -10.24 1.70
C VAL A 196 2.22 -10.37 0.55
N GLN A 197 1.95 -11.23 -0.42
CA GLN A 197 2.79 -11.45 -1.60
C GLN A 197 2.93 -10.20 -2.46
N MET A 198 1.91 -9.32 -2.52
CA MET A 198 1.96 -8.11 -3.33
C MET A 198 3.06 -7.14 -2.88
N LEU A 199 3.47 -7.17 -1.61
CA LEU A 199 4.62 -6.43 -1.11
C LEU A 199 5.88 -7.27 -1.08
N MET A 200 5.77 -8.56 -0.71
CA MET A 200 6.93 -9.44 -0.52
C MET A 200 7.67 -9.72 -1.83
N GLU A 201 6.96 -9.97 -2.94
CA GLU A 201 7.59 -10.29 -4.21
C GLU A 201 8.41 -9.11 -4.78
N PRO A 202 7.83 -7.88 -4.93
CA PRO A 202 8.64 -6.76 -5.41
C PRO A 202 9.74 -6.36 -4.42
N LEU A 203 9.52 -6.52 -3.11
CA LEU A 203 10.56 -6.24 -2.11
C LEU A 203 11.74 -7.23 -2.24
N LYS A 204 11.46 -8.51 -2.49
CA LYS A 204 12.48 -9.52 -2.81
C LYS A 204 13.30 -9.10 -4.03
N ASP A 205 12.63 -8.64 -5.09
CA ASP A 205 13.27 -8.26 -6.34
C ASP A 205 14.25 -7.09 -6.16
N VAL A 206 13.86 -6.07 -5.37
CA VAL A 206 14.72 -4.91 -5.10
C VAL A 206 15.83 -5.21 -4.06
N ILE A 207 15.64 -6.20 -3.17
CA ILE A 207 16.66 -6.63 -2.22
C ILE A 207 17.75 -7.45 -2.90
N TYR A 208 17.38 -8.44 -3.72
CA TYR A 208 18.30 -9.37 -4.34
C TYR A 208 18.70 -8.98 -5.77
N GLY A 209 18.01 -8.00 -6.36
CA GLY A 209 18.14 -7.58 -7.74
C GLY A 209 17.43 -8.54 -8.71
N THR A 210 16.80 -7.99 -9.71
CA THR A 210 16.25 -8.76 -10.84
C THR A 210 17.36 -9.18 -11.80
N THR A 211 18.51 -8.51 -11.74
CA THR A 211 19.68 -8.77 -12.58
C THR A 211 20.64 -9.71 -11.87
N THR A 212 20.72 -10.85 -12.39
CA THR A 212 21.73 -11.90 -12.43
C THR A 212 23.17 -11.51 -12.07
N SER A 213 23.46 -11.18 -10.84
CA SER A 213 24.77 -11.54 -10.35
C SER A 213 24.69 -13.00 -9.89
N PHE A 214 25.27 -13.93 -10.66
CA PHE A 214 25.45 -15.33 -10.31
C PHE A 214 26.46 -15.45 -9.14
N THR A 215 26.09 -14.93 -8.00
CA THR A 215 26.83 -15.22 -6.76
C THR A 215 26.19 -16.46 -6.13
N LEU A 216 27.02 -17.39 -5.68
CA LEU A 216 26.58 -18.61 -4.96
C LEU A 216 25.59 -18.26 -3.83
N ARG A 217 25.78 -17.13 -3.14
CA ARG A 217 24.91 -16.64 -2.09
C ARG A 217 23.52 -16.24 -2.64
N GLY A 218 23.47 -15.50 -3.77
CA GLY A 218 22.19 -15.15 -4.42
C GLY A 218 21.47 -16.35 -5.00
N LEU A 219 22.19 -17.39 -5.43
CA LEU A 219 21.58 -18.65 -5.88
C LEU A 219 20.94 -19.41 -4.71
N VAL A 220 21.63 -19.52 -3.57
CA VAL A 220 21.11 -20.18 -2.36
C VAL A 220 19.85 -19.45 -1.85
N ASP A 221 19.86 -18.12 -1.81
CA ASP A 221 18.71 -17.32 -1.38
C ASP A 221 17.52 -17.48 -2.32
N ARG A 222 17.76 -17.55 -3.64
CA ARG A 222 16.71 -17.83 -4.65
C ARG A 222 16.12 -19.23 -4.49
N ILE A 223 16.95 -20.25 -4.32
CA ILE A 223 16.50 -21.64 -4.10
C ILE A 223 15.66 -21.70 -2.83
N ARG A 224 16.12 -21.07 -1.74
CA ARG A 224 15.40 -21.03 -0.47
C ARG A 224 14.03 -20.35 -0.61
N PHE A 225 13.91 -19.33 -1.48
CA PHE A 225 12.64 -18.64 -1.73
C PHE A 225 11.68 -19.49 -2.58
N ILE A 226 12.17 -20.15 -3.62
CA ILE A 226 11.36 -21.04 -4.48
C ILE A 226 10.73 -22.19 -3.68
N CYS A 227 11.44 -22.69 -2.66
CA CYS A 227 10.97 -23.78 -1.80
C CYS A 227 10.08 -23.32 -0.63
N THR A 228 9.61 -22.07 -0.62
CA THR A 228 8.70 -21.57 0.42
C THR A 228 7.35 -21.21 -0.17
N THR A 229 6.28 -21.72 0.43
CA THR A 229 4.89 -21.40 0.10
C THR A 229 4.29 -20.54 1.20
N TYR A 230 3.55 -19.50 0.82
CA TYR A 230 2.80 -18.70 1.78
C TYR A 230 1.57 -19.48 2.25
N ASP A 231 1.42 -19.63 3.57
CA ASP A 231 0.25 -20.24 4.21
C ASP A 231 -0.69 -19.12 4.70
N PRO A 232 -1.80 -18.86 4.00
CA PRO A 232 -2.74 -17.80 4.36
C PRO A 232 -3.38 -18.02 5.73
N GLY A 233 -3.58 -19.28 6.12
CA GLY A 233 -4.20 -19.64 7.39
C GLY A 233 -3.29 -19.39 8.59
N ALA A 234 -1.96 -19.44 8.39
CA ALA A 234 -0.96 -19.16 9.43
C ALA A 234 -0.31 -17.77 9.28
N GLY A 235 -0.65 -17.01 8.22
CA GLY A 235 -0.11 -15.68 7.94
C GLY A 235 1.41 -15.63 7.78
N ARG A 236 2.05 -16.75 7.35
CA ARG A 236 3.52 -16.87 7.28
C ARG A 236 3.99 -17.76 6.14
N TYR A 237 5.23 -17.53 5.70
CA TYR A 237 5.88 -18.42 4.75
C TYR A 237 6.36 -19.71 5.45
N ARG A 238 6.03 -20.86 4.86
CA ARG A 238 6.50 -22.18 5.29
C ARG A 238 7.38 -22.79 4.21
N ILE A 239 8.38 -23.55 4.63
CA ILE A 239 9.19 -24.35 3.71
C ILE A 239 8.31 -25.49 3.20
N ASP A 240 8.12 -25.56 1.90
CA ASP A 240 7.46 -26.68 1.25
C ASP A 240 8.47 -27.80 1.02
N TYR A 241 8.49 -28.72 1.95
CA TYR A 241 9.38 -29.89 1.86
C TYR A 241 9.07 -30.76 0.64
N GLY A 242 7.82 -30.80 0.16
CA GLY A 242 7.42 -31.55 -1.04
C GLY A 242 8.10 -31.02 -2.29
N LEU A 243 8.09 -29.70 -2.49
CA LEU A 243 8.81 -29.03 -3.58
C LEU A 243 10.32 -29.23 -3.47
N MET A 244 10.90 -29.15 -2.27
CA MET A 244 12.33 -29.34 -2.03
C MET A 244 12.77 -30.78 -2.38
N PHE A 245 12.09 -31.79 -1.84
CA PHE A 245 12.42 -33.18 -2.11
C PHE A 245 12.12 -33.57 -3.57
N GLY A 246 11.00 -33.08 -4.15
CA GLY A 246 10.67 -33.27 -5.55
C GLY A 246 11.74 -32.74 -6.49
N SER A 247 12.26 -31.53 -6.25
CA SER A 247 13.33 -30.94 -7.06
C SER A 247 14.64 -31.71 -6.96
N VAL A 248 15.03 -32.22 -5.77
CA VAL A 248 16.22 -33.03 -5.57
C VAL A 248 16.10 -34.37 -6.31
N ILE A 249 14.96 -35.05 -6.17
CA ILE A 249 14.70 -36.34 -6.86
C ILE A 249 14.72 -36.15 -8.38
N ALA A 250 14.06 -35.09 -8.90
CA ALA A 250 14.08 -34.80 -10.33
C ALA A 250 15.50 -34.51 -10.86
N GLY A 251 16.29 -33.72 -10.11
CA GLY A 251 17.70 -33.44 -10.46
C GLY A 251 18.56 -34.70 -10.48
N LEU A 252 18.46 -35.56 -9.47
CA LEU A 252 19.18 -36.83 -9.40
C LEU A 252 18.77 -37.77 -10.57
N SER A 253 17.48 -37.84 -10.89
CA SER A 253 16.98 -38.65 -12.00
C SER A 253 17.53 -38.19 -13.34
N LEU A 254 17.59 -36.86 -13.57
CA LEU A 254 18.17 -36.28 -14.78
C LEU A 254 19.68 -36.56 -14.89
N LEU A 255 20.42 -36.44 -13.79
CA LEU A 255 21.84 -36.75 -13.74
C LEU A 255 22.12 -38.22 -14.02
N LEU A 256 21.31 -39.13 -13.46
CA LEU A 256 21.42 -40.57 -13.66
C LEU A 256 21.13 -40.93 -15.12
N MET A 257 20.05 -40.38 -15.70
CA MET A 257 19.69 -40.59 -17.09
C MET A 257 20.77 -40.03 -18.05
N GLY A 258 21.25 -38.79 -17.80
CA GLY A 258 22.33 -38.19 -18.56
C GLY A 258 23.63 -39.02 -18.49
N GLY A 259 23.97 -39.54 -17.31
CA GLY A 259 25.12 -40.42 -17.10
C GLY A 259 25.01 -41.75 -17.88
N LEU A 260 23.83 -42.35 -17.92
CA LEU A 260 23.58 -43.58 -18.69
C LEU A 260 23.68 -43.31 -20.20
N ILE A 261 23.10 -42.22 -20.69
CA ILE A 261 23.19 -41.82 -22.10
C ILE A 261 24.66 -41.58 -22.50
N LEU A 262 25.42 -40.82 -21.72
CA LEU A 262 26.83 -40.55 -21.97
C LEU A 262 27.68 -41.82 -21.94
N ARG A 263 27.35 -42.76 -21.01
CA ARG A 263 28.05 -44.04 -20.94
C ARG A 263 27.80 -44.89 -22.19
N GLU A 264 26.57 -44.93 -22.69
CA GLU A 264 26.21 -45.69 -23.88
C GLU A 264 26.82 -45.08 -25.14
N TRP A 265 26.82 -43.72 -25.25
CA TRP A 265 27.43 -42.98 -26.34
C TRP A 265 28.95 -43.24 -26.42
N ARG A 266 29.63 -43.27 -25.26
CA ARG A 266 31.07 -43.59 -25.18
C ARG A 266 31.38 -45.02 -25.54
N LYS A 267 30.50 -45.97 -25.36
CA LYS A 267 30.69 -47.36 -25.82
C LYS A 267 30.55 -47.46 -27.35
N THR A 268 29.54 -46.78 -27.91
CA THR A 268 29.27 -46.78 -29.36
C THR A 268 30.37 -46.04 -30.15
N ALA A 269 30.99 -45.03 -29.57
CA ALA A 269 32.07 -44.27 -30.20
C ALA A 269 33.45 -45.00 -30.14
N ARG A 270 33.55 -46.16 -29.49
CA ARG A 270 34.80 -46.97 -29.40
C ARG A 270 34.78 -48.20 -30.29
N VAL A 271 33.73 -48.41 -31.06
CA VAL A 271 33.58 -49.44 -32.12
C VAL A 271 33.74 -48.76 -33.47
#